data_3108caf221bc2e467879945110f355bf
#
_entry.id   3108caf221bc2e467879945110f355bf
#
_cell.length_a   1.000
_cell.length_b   1.000
_cell.length_c   1.000
_cell.angle_alpha   90.00
_cell.angle_beta   90.00
_cell.angle_gamma   90.00
#
_symmetry.space_group_name_H-M   'P 1'
#
loop_
_entity.id
_entity.type
_entity.pdbx_description
1 polymer ?
#
loop_
_entity_poly.entity_id
_entity_poly.type
_entity_poly.pdbx_seq_one_letter_code
_entity_poly.pdbx_strand_id
1 'polypeptide(L)'
;MRNRSYHHGDLRAALLDQAELTLREKGATALSLRELARDLDVSHAAPSRHFKDRRALLDALAMVGFERMTSALTGADPGPGVGFQARVEALSRATVDFAVGEPELLALMFSRKQDTDALDEMHEAWMRLAAPMYAVIADGQRTGDVHAGDIERIAFSAFVAVHGVANLASIGVVAENEIPQALGDALEHLIRGLKP
;
A
#
# COMPACT_ATOMS: atom_id res chain seq x y z
N MET A 1 -19.96 -32.06 -11.38
CA MET A 1 -19.04 -31.65 -12.44
C MET A 1 -19.39 -30.22 -12.85
N ARG A 2 -18.69 -29.20 -12.34
CA ARG A 2 -18.83 -27.81 -12.76
C ARG A 2 -17.65 -27.47 -13.66
N ASN A 3 -17.91 -27.47 -14.96
CA ASN A 3 -16.98 -27.05 -15.99
C ASN A 3 -16.84 -25.51 -15.87
N ARG A 4 -15.83 -25.02 -15.11
CA ARG A 4 -15.38 -23.65 -15.23
C ARG A 4 -14.55 -23.58 -16.50
N SER A 5 -15.16 -23.06 -17.58
CA SER A 5 -14.41 -22.68 -18.77
C SER A 5 -13.41 -21.59 -18.36
N TYR A 6 -12.19 -21.98 -18.14
CA TYR A 6 -11.06 -21.10 -17.94
C TYR A 6 -10.85 -20.33 -19.25
N HIS A 7 -11.22 -19.07 -19.27
CA HIS A 7 -10.88 -18.18 -20.36
C HIS A 7 -9.35 -18.06 -20.39
N HIS A 8 -8.71 -18.67 -21.39
CA HIS A 8 -7.26 -18.59 -21.65
C HIS A 8 -6.74 -17.16 -21.89
N GLY A 9 -7.59 -16.12 -21.74
CA GLY A 9 -7.27 -14.71 -21.96
C GLY A 9 -6.62 -14.02 -20.77
N ASP A 10 -6.70 -14.58 -19.55
CA ASP A 10 -6.20 -13.85 -18.37
C ASP A 10 -5.54 -14.74 -17.30
N LEU A 11 -4.67 -15.66 -17.73
CA LEU A 11 -3.90 -16.50 -16.80
C LEU A 11 -3.01 -15.65 -15.87
N ARG A 12 -2.54 -14.49 -16.34
CA ARG A 12 -1.73 -13.59 -15.52
C ARG A 12 -2.52 -13.06 -14.33
N ALA A 13 -3.76 -12.61 -14.54
CA ALA A 13 -4.64 -12.16 -13.46
C ALA A 13 -4.97 -13.30 -12.51
N ALA A 14 -5.35 -14.47 -13.02
CA ALA A 14 -5.62 -15.63 -12.18
C ALA A 14 -4.42 -16.06 -11.32
N LEU A 15 -3.20 -15.95 -11.86
CA LEU A 15 -1.97 -16.21 -11.11
C LEU A 15 -1.75 -15.18 -10.00
N LEU A 16 -2.04 -13.90 -10.25
CA LEU A 16 -1.95 -12.86 -9.25
C LEU A 16 -3.01 -13.03 -8.16
N ASP A 17 -4.25 -13.32 -8.52
CA ASP A 17 -5.34 -13.56 -7.56
C ASP A 17 -5.03 -14.75 -6.64
N GLN A 18 -4.54 -15.86 -7.23
CA GLN A 18 -4.14 -17.03 -6.44
C GLN A 18 -2.90 -16.76 -5.58
N ALA A 19 -1.95 -15.96 -6.08
CA ALA A 19 -0.77 -15.56 -5.34
C ALA A 19 -1.14 -14.64 -4.16
N GLU A 20 -2.08 -13.72 -4.36
CA GLU A 20 -2.58 -12.86 -3.28
C GLU A 20 -3.27 -13.68 -2.17
N LEU A 21 -4.09 -14.66 -2.55
CA LEU A 21 -4.70 -15.57 -1.58
C LEU A 21 -3.63 -16.34 -0.79
N THR A 22 -2.62 -16.87 -1.47
CA THR A 22 -1.50 -17.57 -0.83
C THR A 22 -0.69 -16.63 0.07
N LEU A 23 -0.46 -15.39 -0.35
CA LEU A 23 0.22 -14.36 0.44
C LEU A 23 -0.51 -14.11 1.76
N ARG A 24 -1.83 -13.91 1.70
CA ARG A 24 -2.69 -13.66 2.87
C ARG A 24 -2.75 -14.85 3.83
N GLU A 25 -2.83 -16.07 3.31
CA GLU A 25 -2.99 -17.27 4.15
C GLU A 25 -1.68 -17.81 4.71
N LYS A 26 -0.57 -17.69 3.96
CA LYS A 26 0.68 -18.42 4.23
C LYS A 26 1.92 -17.54 4.21
N GLY A 27 1.77 -16.25 3.89
CA GLY A 27 2.86 -15.30 3.78
C GLY A 27 3.68 -15.43 2.49
N ALA A 28 4.53 -14.42 2.25
CA ALA A 28 5.32 -14.32 1.02
C ALA A 28 6.26 -15.52 0.79
N THR A 29 6.75 -16.16 1.85
CA THR A 29 7.69 -17.29 1.74
C THR A 29 7.08 -18.53 1.08
N ALA A 30 5.77 -18.71 1.19
CA ALA A 30 5.04 -19.84 0.61
C ALA A 30 4.77 -19.68 -0.90
N LEU A 31 5.00 -18.50 -1.48
CA LEU A 31 4.72 -18.26 -2.90
C LEU A 31 5.71 -19.01 -3.80
N SER A 32 5.17 -19.81 -4.73
CA SER A 32 5.91 -20.59 -5.72
C SER A 32 5.12 -20.69 -7.01
N LEU A 33 5.77 -20.37 -8.15
CA LEU A 33 5.14 -20.49 -9.49
C LEU A 33 4.64 -21.93 -9.76
N ARG A 34 5.34 -22.94 -9.23
CA ARG A 34 4.96 -24.34 -9.40
C ARG A 34 3.71 -24.69 -8.61
N GLU A 35 3.57 -24.16 -7.39
CA GLU A 35 2.37 -24.39 -6.57
C GLU A 35 1.17 -23.66 -7.15
N LEU A 36 1.34 -22.41 -7.60
CA LEU A 36 0.29 -21.68 -8.29
C LEU A 36 -0.20 -22.39 -9.55
N ALA A 37 0.73 -22.99 -10.34
CA ALA A 37 0.35 -23.79 -11.51
C ALA A 37 -0.53 -24.98 -11.11
N ARG A 38 -0.17 -25.68 -10.02
CA ARG A 38 -0.94 -26.81 -9.49
C ARG A 38 -2.31 -26.36 -9.00
N ASP A 39 -2.37 -25.26 -8.24
CA ASP A 39 -3.60 -24.78 -7.61
C ASP A 39 -4.61 -24.25 -8.67
N LEU A 40 -4.10 -23.80 -9.82
CA LEU A 40 -4.90 -23.36 -10.97
C LEU A 40 -5.15 -24.45 -12.03
N ASP A 41 -4.66 -25.67 -11.81
CA ASP A 41 -4.76 -26.80 -12.73
C ASP A 41 -4.22 -26.49 -14.16
N VAL A 42 -3.07 -25.79 -14.20
CA VAL A 42 -2.37 -25.49 -15.45
C VAL A 42 -1.01 -26.18 -15.52
N SER A 43 -0.42 -26.22 -16.71
CA SER A 43 0.92 -26.81 -16.89
C SER A 43 1.96 -26.04 -16.05
N HIS A 44 2.97 -26.74 -15.50
CA HIS A 44 4.05 -26.13 -14.73
C HIS A 44 4.85 -25.06 -15.50
N ALA A 45 4.82 -25.09 -16.83
CA ALA A 45 5.48 -24.11 -17.69
C ALA A 45 4.61 -22.86 -17.96
N ALA A 46 3.31 -22.90 -17.66
CA ALA A 46 2.40 -21.81 -17.99
C ALA A 46 2.71 -20.52 -17.19
N PRO A 47 2.96 -20.56 -15.86
CA PRO A 47 3.29 -19.36 -15.10
C PRO A 47 4.58 -18.67 -15.55
N SER A 48 5.59 -19.43 -16.01
CA SER A 48 6.88 -18.89 -16.47
C SER A 48 6.77 -18.06 -17.76
N ARG A 49 5.64 -18.13 -18.47
CA ARG A 49 5.35 -17.25 -19.62
C ARG A 49 4.90 -15.85 -19.18
N HIS A 50 4.43 -15.70 -17.94
CA HIS A 50 3.93 -14.45 -17.39
C HIS A 50 4.86 -13.84 -16.35
N PHE A 51 5.57 -14.68 -15.60
CA PHE A 51 6.51 -14.26 -14.56
C PHE A 51 7.82 -15.03 -14.74
N LYS A 52 8.89 -14.30 -15.04
CA LYS A 52 10.23 -14.86 -15.27
C LYS A 52 10.68 -15.78 -14.12
N ASP A 53 10.39 -15.37 -12.90
CA ASP A 53 10.73 -16.07 -11.68
C ASP A 53 9.79 -15.65 -10.52
N ARG A 54 10.01 -16.20 -9.34
CA ARG A 54 9.26 -15.86 -8.13
C ARG A 54 9.39 -14.37 -7.77
N ARG A 55 10.54 -13.76 -8.04
CA ARG A 55 10.79 -12.36 -7.76
C ARG A 55 9.87 -11.48 -8.60
N ALA A 56 9.77 -11.72 -9.91
CA ALA A 56 8.86 -11.00 -10.81
C ALA A 56 7.38 -11.13 -10.39
N LEU A 57 6.98 -12.28 -9.84
CA LEU A 57 5.64 -12.44 -9.26
C LEU A 57 5.44 -11.56 -8.02
N LEU A 58 6.41 -11.55 -7.10
CA LEU A 58 6.35 -10.71 -5.89
C LEU A 58 6.36 -9.21 -6.22
N ASP A 59 7.12 -8.80 -7.23
CA ASP A 59 7.15 -7.42 -7.71
C ASP A 59 5.78 -7.03 -8.29
N ALA A 60 5.18 -7.89 -9.09
CA ALA A 60 3.84 -7.65 -9.64
C ALA A 60 2.76 -7.58 -8.54
N LEU A 61 2.84 -8.41 -7.49
CA LEU A 61 1.95 -8.31 -6.33
C LEU A 61 2.14 -7.01 -5.56
N ALA A 62 3.39 -6.59 -5.34
CA ALA A 62 3.67 -5.31 -4.69
C ALA A 62 3.10 -4.13 -5.49
N MET A 63 3.18 -4.18 -6.84
CA MET A 63 2.57 -3.17 -7.70
C MET A 63 1.04 -3.12 -7.54
N VAL A 64 0.36 -4.29 -7.46
CA VAL A 64 -1.08 -4.34 -7.15
C VAL A 64 -1.37 -3.66 -5.80
N GLY A 65 -0.54 -3.92 -4.79
CA GLY A 65 -0.66 -3.26 -3.49
C GLY A 65 -0.53 -1.74 -3.58
N PHE A 66 0.49 -1.22 -4.29
CA PHE A 66 0.67 0.21 -4.50
C PHE A 66 -0.52 0.85 -5.23
N GLU A 67 -1.03 0.22 -6.27
CA GLU A 67 -2.21 0.71 -7.01
C GLU A 67 -3.45 0.76 -6.14
N ARG A 68 -3.70 -0.29 -5.37
CA ARG A 68 -4.85 -0.39 -4.46
C ARG A 68 -4.78 0.65 -3.34
N MET A 69 -3.62 0.80 -2.70
CA MET A 69 -3.41 1.79 -1.66
C MET A 69 -3.51 3.22 -2.22
N THR A 70 -2.94 3.49 -3.39
CA THR A 70 -3.08 4.79 -4.08
C THR A 70 -4.55 5.12 -4.34
N SER A 71 -5.32 4.15 -4.83
CA SER A 71 -6.76 4.31 -5.07
C SER A 71 -7.52 4.59 -3.77
N ALA A 72 -7.18 3.89 -2.68
CA ALA A 72 -7.79 4.11 -1.36
C ALA A 72 -7.51 5.53 -0.84
N LEU A 73 -6.25 5.98 -0.91
CA LEU A 73 -5.88 7.33 -0.48
C LEU A 73 -6.53 8.42 -1.33
N THR A 74 -6.50 8.25 -2.66
CA THR A 74 -7.12 9.22 -3.58
C THR A 74 -8.64 9.30 -3.36
N GLY A 75 -9.29 8.16 -3.12
CA GLY A 75 -10.73 8.11 -2.84
C GLY A 75 -11.12 8.65 -1.46
N ALA A 76 -10.19 8.63 -0.51
CA ALA A 76 -10.42 9.13 0.85
C ALA A 76 -10.19 10.65 0.97
N ASP A 77 -9.39 11.27 0.09
CA ASP A 77 -9.13 12.72 0.14
C ASP A 77 -10.40 13.51 -0.17
N PRO A 78 -10.97 14.26 0.79
CA PRO A 78 -12.18 15.05 0.55
C PRO A 78 -11.95 16.31 -0.30
N GLY A 79 -10.70 16.55 -0.68
CA GLY A 79 -10.29 17.68 -1.51
C GLY A 79 -10.04 19.00 -0.75
N PRO A 80 -9.50 20.01 -1.46
CA PRO A 80 -8.95 21.21 -0.84
C PRO A 80 -10.00 22.11 -0.15
N GLY A 81 -11.29 21.92 -0.41
CA GLY A 81 -12.37 22.68 0.23
C GLY A 81 -12.68 22.33 1.68
N VAL A 82 -12.11 21.23 2.21
CA VAL A 82 -12.44 20.71 3.56
C VAL A 82 -11.42 21.15 4.63
N GLY A 83 -10.30 21.72 4.23
CA GLY A 83 -9.24 22.17 5.12
C GLY A 83 -8.17 21.10 5.40
N PHE A 84 -6.99 21.56 5.83
CA PHE A 84 -5.77 20.77 5.97
C PHE A 84 -5.96 19.59 6.94
N GLN A 85 -6.44 19.85 8.15
CA GLN A 85 -6.54 18.83 9.19
C GLN A 85 -7.45 17.66 8.76
N ALA A 86 -8.63 17.94 8.24
CA ALA A 86 -9.60 16.91 7.83
C ALA A 86 -9.04 16.02 6.68
N ARG A 87 -8.26 16.61 5.78
CA ARG A 87 -7.60 15.87 4.71
C ARG A 87 -6.50 14.95 5.26
N VAL A 88 -5.66 15.45 6.16
CA VAL A 88 -4.63 14.64 6.84
C VAL A 88 -5.28 13.47 7.59
N GLU A 89 -6.34 13.73 8.36
CA GLU A 89 -7.08 12.69 9.07
C GLU A 89 -7.65 11.63 8.14
N ALA A 90 -8.25 12.03 7.03
CA ALA A 90 -8.85 11.11 6.05
C ALA A 90 -7.79 10.21 5.39
N LEU A 91 -6.68 10.79 4.91
CA LEU A 91 -5.58 10.03 4.31
C LEU A 91 -4.92 9.08 5.31
N SER A 92 -4.74 9.54 6.55
CA SER A 92 -4.13 8.74 7.61
C SER A 92 -5.02 7.57 8.01
N ARG A 93 -6.32 7.77 8.13
CA ARG A 93 -7.28 6.70 8.38
C ARG A 93 -7.27 5.66 7.26
N ALA A 94 -7.33 6.09 5.99
CA ALA A 94 -7.26 5.18 4.84
C ALA A 94 -5.94 4.38 4.81
N THR A 95 -4.82 4.99 5.24
CA THR A 95 -3.53 4.30 5.38
C THR A 95 -3.60 3.18 6.43
N VAL A 96 -4.17 3.47 7.59
CA VAL A 96 -4.30 2.49 8.69
C VAL A 96 -5.29 1.40 8.32
N ASP A 97 -6.44 1.75 7.73
CA ASP A 97 -7.46 0.79 7.29
C ASP A 97 -6.88 -0.19 6.25
N PHE A 98 -6.09 0.31 5.30
CA PHE A 98 -5.37 -0.53 4.35
C PHE A 98 -4.37 -1.47 5.05
N ALA A 99 -3.59 -0.96 5.99
CA ALA A 99 -2.59 -1.72 6.70
C ALA A 99 -3.18 -2.88 7.53
N VAL A 100 -4.32 -2.62 8.18
CA VAL A 100 -5.05 -3.63 8.97
C VAL A 100 -5.76 -4.64 8.07
N GLY A 101 -6.33 -4.18 6.96
CA GLY A 101 -7.04 -5.05 6.02
C GLY A 101 -6.13 -5.92 5.16
N GLU A 102 -4.92 -5.46 4.87
CA GLU A 102 -3.98 -6.11 3.94
C GLU A 102 -2.54 -6.16 4.51
N PRO A 103 -2.32 -6.72 5.72
CA PRO A 103 -1.03 -6.63 6.42
C PRO A 103 0.13 -7.28 5.64
N GLU A 104 -0.11 -8.46 5.05
CA GLU A 104 0.91 -9.18 4.29
C GLU A 104 1.26 -8.47 2.97
N LEU A 105 0.27 -7.83 2.35
CA LEU A 105 0.48 -7.05 1.13
C LEU A 105 1.26 -5.77 1.44
N LEU A 106 0.92 -5.07 2.53
CA LEU A 106 1.68 -3.92 3.00
C LEU A 106 3.14 -4.27 3.26
N ALA A 107 3.39 -5.35 4.02
CA ALA A 107 4.74 -5.83 4.31
C ALA A 107 5.51 -6.16 3.01
N LEU A 108 4.85 -6.80 2.05
CA LEU A 108 5.43 -7.10 0.74
C LEU A 108 5.83 -5.83 -0.01
N MET A 109 4.94 -4.84 -0.13
CA MET A 109 5.20 -3.57 -0.82
C MET A 109 6.49 -2.91 -0.34
N PHE A 110 6.65 -2.79 0.98
CA PHE A 110 7.82 -2.11 1.55
C PHE A 110 9.09 -2.95 1.55
N SER A 111 9.00 -4.28 1.62
CA SER A 111 10.15 -5.17 1.47
C SER A 111 10.72 -5.15 0.05
N ARG A 112 9.86 -5.03 -0.97
CA ARG A 112 10.28 -5.02 -2.38
C ARG A 112 10.90 -3.70 -2.82
N LYS A 113 10.54 -2.58 -2.21
CA LYS A 113 11.12 -1.25 -2.51
C LYS A 113 12.65 -1.20 -2.36
N GLN A 114 13.23 -2.11 -1.60
CA GLN A 114 14.69 -2.16 -1.36
C GLN A 114 15.48 -2.97 -2.40
N ASP A 115 14.80 -3.59 -3.36
CA ASP A 115 15.42 -4.52 -4.32
C ASP A 115 15.79 -3.78 -5.63
N THR A 116 17.04 -3.89 -6.07
CA THR A 116 17.67 -3.00 -7.05
C THR A 116 17.20 -3.12 -8.51
N ASP A 117 16.58 -4.22 -8.92
CA ASP A 117 16.27 -4.47 -10.34
C ASP A 117 14.88 -3.95 -10.80
N ALA A 118 14.01 -3.54 -9.87
CA ALA A 118 12.67 -2.98 -10.16
C ALA A 118 12.56 -1.52 -9.70
N LEU A 119 13.69 -0.81 -9.57
CA LEU A 119 13.74 0.50 -8.92
C LEU A 119 12.88 1.56 -9.59
N ASP A 120 12.84 1.62 -10.92
CA ASP A 120 12.15 2.70 -11.61
C ASP A 120 10.62 2.57 -11.49
N GLU A 121 10.04 1.39 -11.80
CA GLU A 121 8.60 1.16 -11.68
C GLU A 121 8.11 1.26 -10.23
N MET A 122 8.89 0.73 -9.29
CA MET A 122 8.58 0.78 -7.87
C MET A 122 8.70 2.21 -7.32
N HIS A 123 9.67 2.97 -7.79
CA HIS A 123 9.82 4.39 -7.46
C HIS A 123 8.63 5.21 -7.98
N GLU A 124 8.23 5.01 -9.24
CA GLU A 124 7.05 5.66 -9.79
C GLU A 124 5.77 5.31 -9.04
N ALA A 125 5.60 4.03 -8.64
CA ALA A 125 4.47 3.61 -7.84
C ALA A 125 4.46 4.29 -6.46
N TRP A 126 5.64 4.41 -5.83
CA TRP A 126 5.80 5.17 -4.59
C TRP A 126 5.44 6.66 -4.76
N MET A 127 5.90 7.30 -5.84
CA MET A 127 5.60 8.72 -6.10
C MET A 127 4.09 8.95 -6.31
N ARG A 128 3.42 8.02 -7.01
CA ARG A 128 1.95 8.07 -7.15
C ARG A 128 1.23 7.91 -5.81
N LEU A 129 1.70 6.98 -4.96
CA LEU A 129 1.16 6.78 -3.62
C LEU A 129 1.33 8.02 -2.73
N ALA A 130 2.47 8.71 -2.82
CA ALA A 130 2.79 9.89 -2.02
C ALA A 130 2.08 11.17 -2.51
N ALA A 131 1.63 11.20 -3.77
CA ALA A 131 1.07 12.40 -4.39
C ALA A 131 -0.09 13.06 -3.62
N PRO A 132 -1.08 12.33 -3.07
CA PRO A 132 -2.13 12.94 -2.25
C PRO A 132 -1.59 13.69 -1.03
N MET A 133 -0.60 13.12 -0.33
CA MET A 133 0.01 13.77 0.83
C MET A 133 0.82 15.01 0.41
N TYR A 134 1.56 14.94 -0.69
CA TYR A 134 2.26 16.11 -1.23
C TYR A 134 1.29 17.25 -1.54
N ALA A 135 0.15 16.96 -2.14
CA ALA A 135 -0.89 17.94 -2.43
C ALA A 135 -1.45 18.57 -1.14
N VAL A 136 -1.71 17.78 -0.11
CA VAL A 136 -2.21 18.26 1.20
C VAL A 136 -1.18 19.17 1.88
N ILE A 137 0.11 18.81 1.89
CA ILE A 137 1.17 19.64 2.49
C ILE A 137 1.34 20.93 1.70
N ALA A 138 1.35 20.89 0.36
CA ALA A 138 1.46 22.07 -0.49
C ALA A 138 0.30 23.05 -0.26
N ASP A 139 -0.92 22.54 -0.18
CA ASP A 139 -2.10 23.33 0.14
C ASP A 139 -2.00 23.92 1.56
N GLY A 140 -1.57 23.15 2.54
CA GLY A 140 -1.38 23.61 3.91
C GLY A 140 -0.34 24.73 4.03
N GLN A 141 0.74 24.67 3.26
CA GLN A 141 1.70 25.78 3.16
C GLN A 141 1.08 27.04 2.55
N ARG A 142 0.27 26.87 1.51
CA ARG A 142 -0.42 27.98 0.84
C ARG A 142 -1.47 28.64 1.73
N THR A 143 -2.15 27.89 2.58
CA THR A 143 -3.18 28.39 3.53
C THR A 143 -2.61 28.87 4.86
N GLY A 144 -1.33 28.58 5.14
CA GLY A 144 -0.68 28.93 6.42
C GLY A 144 -0.95 27.91 7.55
N ASP A 145 -1.45 26.75 7.23
CA ASP A 145 -1.63 25.63 8.19
C ASP A 145 -0.32 24.86 8.43
N VAL A 146 0.60 24.91 7.45
CA VAL A 146 1.90 24.23 7.46
C VAL A 146 3.02 25.25 7.27
N HIS A 147 4.08 25.14 8.07
CA HIS A 147 5.27 25.99 7.95
C HIS A 147 5.93 25.86 6.56
N ALA A 148 6.62 26.91 6.12
CA ALA A 148 7.40 26.86 4.89
C ALA A 148 8.53 25.83 4.98
N GLY A 149 8.84 25.18 3.87
CA GLY A 149 9.90 24.18 3.79
C GLY A 149 9.75 23.26 2.60
N ASP A 150 10.63 22.29 2.52
CA ASP A 150 10.63 21.24 1.50
C ASP A 150 9.42 20.31 1.70
N ILE A 151 8.53 20.27 0.71
CA ILE A 151 7.28 19.50 0.76
C ILE A 151 7.56 18.00 0.92
N GLU A 152 8.56 17.47 0.22
CA GLU A 152 8.88 16.03 0.28
C GLU A 152 9.36 15.63 1.67
N ARG A 153 10.21 16.44 2.29
CA ARG A 153 10.69 16.19 3.65
C ARG A 153 9.59 16.26 4.69
N ILE A 154 8.71 17.24 4.58
CA ILE A 154 7.55 17.40 5.48
C ILE A 154 6.60 16.22 5.31
N ALA A 155 6.24 15.88 4.08
CA ALA A 155 5.36 14.75 3.77
C ALA A 155 5.98 13.41 4.20
N PHE A 156 7.31 13.24 4.07
CA PHE A 156 7.99 12.05 4.55
C PHE A 156 7.90 11.91 6.08
N SER A 157 8.03 13.01 6.83
CA SER A 157 7.85 12.98 8.29
C SER A 157 6.42 12.60 8.68
N ALA A 158 5.42 13.13 7.95
CA ALA A 158 4.02 12.74 8.13
C ALA A 158 3.80 11.25 7.82
N PHE A 159 4.37 10.77 6.71
CA PHE A 159 4.33 9.36 6.35
C PHE A 159 4.92 8.47 7.44
N VAL A 160 6.10 8.79 7.98
CA VAL A 160 6.74 8.00 9.04
C VAL A 160 5.85 7.89 10.27
N ALA A 161 5.22 8.99 10.71
CA ALA A 161 4.33 8.99 11.87
C ALA A 161 3.10 8.09 11.65
N VAL A 162 2.40 8.26 10.52
CA VAL A 162 1.19 7.48 10.19
C VAL A 162 1.54 6.02 9.91
N HIS A 163 2.61 5.77 9.16
CA HIS A 163 3.04 4.41 8.84
C HIS A 163 3.49 3.65 10.10
N GLY A 164 4.07 4.34 11.08
CA GLY A 164 4.38 3.75 12.38
C GLY A 164 3.14 3.19 13.07
N VAL A 165 2.07 3.98 13.18
CA VAL A 165 0.78 3.52 13.73
C VAL A 165 0.20 2.38 12.90
N ALA A 166 0.17 2.54 11.57
CA ALA A 166 -0.37 1.55 10.64
C ALA A 166 0.34 0.19 10.76
N ASN A 167 1.67 0.21 10.84
CA ASN A 167 2.46 -1.01 10.99
C ASN A 167 2.26 -1.69 12.36
N LEU A 168 2.21 -0.91 13.44
CA LEU A 168 1.94 -1.47 14.78
C LEU A 168 0.52 -2.04 14.90
N ALA A 169 -0.46 -1.42 14.25
CA ALA A 169 -1.82 -1.91 14.16
C ALA A 169 -1.90 -3.21 13.33
N SER A 170 -1.25 -3.26 12.16
CA SER A 170 -1.28 -4.43 11.27
C SER A 170 -0.69 -5.70 11.89
N ILE A 171 0.28 -5.56 12.79
CA ILE A 171 0.90 -6.70 13.51
C ILE A 171 0.28 -6.95 14.90
N GLY A 172 -0.81 -6.24 15.26
CA GLY A 172 -1.55 -6.44 16.50
C GLY A 172 -0.88 -5.91 17.77
N VAL A 173 0.15 -5.05 17.67
CA VAL A 173 0.76 -4.37 18.83
C VAL A 173 -0.16 -3.30 19.38
N VAL A 174 -0.87 -2.58 18.51
CA VAL A 174 -1.99 -1.71 18.85
C VAL A 174 -3.27 -2.52 18.68
N ALA A 175 -4.05 -2.68 19.75
CA ALA A 175 -5.32 -3.40 19.69
C ALA A 175 -6.33 -2.64 18.81
N GLU A 176 -7.22 -3.37 18.13
CA GLU A 176 -8.16 -2.80 17.16
C GLU A 176 -9.01 -1.66 17.75
N ASN A 177 -9.46 -1.81 18.99
CA ASN A 177 -10.22 -0.78 19.71
C ASN A 177 -9.38 0.42 20.15
N GLU A 178 -8.05 0.33 20.12
CA GLU A 178 -7.11 1.41 20.50
C GLU A 178 -6.59 2.17 19.28
N ILE A 179 -6.78 1.64 18.05
CA ILE A 179 -6.30 2.26 16.82
C ILE A 179 -6.78 3.70 16.65
N PRO A 180 -8.07 4.04 16.88
CA PRO A 180 -8.54 5.42 16.75
C PRO A 180 -7.83 6.40 17.68
N GLN A 181 -7.58 5.98 18.93
CA GLN A 181 -6.85 6.78 19.91
C GLN A 181 -5.39 6.96 19.50
N ALA A 182 -4.68 5.87 19.19
CA ALA A 182 -3.27 5.92 18.80
C ALA A 182 -3.04 6.79 17.56
N LEU A 183 -3.93 6.67 16.56
CA LEU A 183 -3.88 7.51 15.36
C LEU A 183 -4.16 8.98 15.71
N GLY A 184 -5.18 9.25 16.53
CA GLY A 184 -5.52 10.60 16.97
C GLY A 184 -4.36 11.30 17.67
N ASP A 185 -3.72 10.63 18.64
CA ASP A 185 -2.57 11.13 19.38
C ASP A 185 -1.38 11.41 18.45
N ALA A 186 -1.07 10.49 17.53
CA ALA A 186 -0.01 10.69 16.55
C ALA A 186 -0.27 11.88 15.62
N LEU A 187 -1.52 12.04 15.15
CA LEU A 187 -1.91 13.16 14.29
C LEU A 187 -1.91 14.50 15.03
N GLU A 188 -2.33 14.54 16.30
CA GLU A 188 -2.25 15.77 17.11
C GLU A 188 -0.81 16.26 17.20
N HIS A 189 0.14 15.37 17.51
CA HIS A 189 1.56 15.71 17.59
C HIS A 189 2.11 16.13 16.23
N LEU A 190 1.77 15.40 15.16
CA LEU A 190 2.18 15.73 13.80
C LEU A 190 1.68 17.11 13.40
N ILE A 191 0.38 17.36 13.49
CA ILE A 191 -0.24 18.64 13.07
C ILE A 191 0.30 19.82 13.88
N ARG A 192 0.53 19.61 15.18
CA ARG A 192 1.14 20.64 16.04
C ARG A 192 2.57 20.98 15.59
N GLY A 193 3.36 19.97 15.21
CA GLY A 193 4.73 20.14 14.70
C GLY A 193 4.81 20.76 13.30
N LEU A 194 3.73 20.71 12.53
CA LEU A 194 3.66 21.30 11.18
C LEU A 194 3.24 22.79 11.17
N LYS A 195 2.73 23.31 12.27
CA LYS A 195 2.32 24.71 12.36
C LYS A 195 3.51 25.65 12.17
N PRO A 196 3.28 26.87 11.56
CA PRO A 196 4.28 27.92 11.46
C PRO A 196 4.85 28.37 12.80
#